data_e1565d68993e6822c5c6014745f142a8
#
_entry.id   e1565d68993e6822c5c6014745f142a8
#
_cell.length_a   1.000
_cell.length_b   1.000
_cell.length_c   1.000
_cell.angle_alpha   90.00
_cell.angle_beta   90.00
_cell.angle_gamma   90.00
#
_symmetry.space_group_name_H-M   'P 1'
#
loop_
_entity.id
_entity.type
_entity.pdbx_description
1 polymer ?
#
loop_
_entity_poly.entity_id
_entity_poly.type
_entity_poly.pdbx_seq_one_letter_code
_entity_poly.pdbx_strand_id
1 'polypeptide(L)'
;TNNVPPNYDLATNIITATTDGEQYNISGGYRIENTSTTVTQVVDCQWLYNSIPIAVTQLSIPPSSYDDFATNFNQILLTGDTLQAQFKRNNPFSTATVRMYEDSITPTSNVTFNVNTIAITTNILLQTLRGELGQWEFLKGLMTMFNLVTIPDENNPNNIKFEPYVDVFINNTAG
;
A
#
# COMPACT_ATOMS: atom_id res chain seq x y z
N THR A 1 -15.84 -15.45 -11.46
CA THR A 1 -15.70 -15.40 -10.00
C THR A 1 -15.20 -14.02 -9.63
N ASN A 2 -16.11 -13.17 -9.14
CA ASN A 2 -15.73 -11.87 -8.60
C ASN A 2 -14.77 -12.09 -7.44
N ASN A 3 -13.52 -11.72 -7.62
CA ASN A 3 -12.53 -11.75 -6.56
C ASN A 3 -12.71 -10.47 -5.71
N VAL A 4 -13.82 -10.44 -4.95
CA VAL A 4 -14.11 -9.32 -4.04
C VAL A 4 -13.13 -9.42 -2.87
N PRO A 5 -12.39 -8.34 -2.53
CA PRO A 5 -11.51 -8.35 -1.39
C PRO A 5 -12.30 -8.69 -0.10
N PRO A 6 -11.69 -9.42 0.84
CA PRO A 6 -12.39 -9.83 2.07
C PRO A 6 -12.91 -8.66 2.92
N ASN A 7 -12.36 -7.47 2.72
CA ASN A 7 -12.65 -6.26 3.49
C ASN A 7 -13.49 -5.24 2.69
N TYR A 8 -14.22 -5.70 1.68
CA TYR A 8 -15.07 -4.87 0.86
C TYR A 8 -16.46 -4.73 1.49
N ASP A 9 -16.86 -3.51 1.75
CA ASP A 9 -18.22 -3.19 2.22
C ASP A 9 -19.14 -2.90 1.03
N LEU A 10 -20.08 -3.78 0.79
CA LEU A 10 -21.08 -3.66 -0.29
C LEU A 10 -22.00 -2.44 -0.15
N ALA A 11 -22.23 -1.95 1.06
CA ALA A 11 -23.13 -0.81 1.27
C ALA A 11 -22.47 0.52 0.92
N THR A 12 -21.17 0.64 1.16
CA THR A 12 -20.41 1.87 0.93
C THR A 12 -19.50 1.82 -0.30
N ASN A 13 -19.31 0.63 -0.87
CA ASN A 13 -18.35 0.36 -1.94
C ASN A 13 -16.90 0.73 -1.55
N ILE A 14 -16.56 0.56 -0.28
CA ILE A 14 -15.24 0.86 0.27
C ILE A 14 -14.51 -0.43 0.61
N ILE A 15 -13.25 -0.49 0.23
CA ILE A 15 -12.28 -1.47 0.71
C ILE A 15 -11.53 -0.82 1.86
N THR A 16 -11.48 -1.48 3.02
CA THR A 16 -10.72 -0.99 4.19
C THR A 16 -9.62 -1.99 4.52
N ALA A 17 -8.38 -1.53 4.60
CA ALA A 17 -7.25 -2.37 5.00
C ALA A 17 -7.36 -2.76 6.48
N THR A 18 -7.10 -4.03 6.78
CA THR A 18 -7.18 -4.58 8.15
C THR A 18 -5.82 -4.81 8.78
N THR A 19 -4.77 -4.84 7.97
CA THR A 19 -3.39 -5.02 8.41
C THR A 19 -2.46 -4.05 7.71
N ASP A 20 -1.37 -3.67 8.38
CA ASP A 20 -0.35 -2.81 7.77
C ASP A 20 0.40 -3.55 6.67
N GLY A 21 0.64 -2.85 5.55
CA GLY A 21 1.38 -3.37 4.42
C GLY A 21 0.55 -4.27 3.49
N GLU A 22 -0.77 -4.19 3.51
CA GLU A 22 -1.59 -4.80 2.47
C GLU A 22 -1.33 -4.11 1.13
N GLN A 23 -0.81 -4.86 0.17
CA GLN A 23 -0.61 -4.39 -1.19
C GLN A 23 -1.77 -4.86 -2.07
N TYR A 24 -2.53 -3.91 -2.57
CA TYR A 24 -3.61 -4.13 -3.53
C TYR A 24 -3.08 -3.93 -4.95
N ASN A 25 -3.10 -5.00 -5.73
CA ASN A 25 -2.83 -4.95 -7.16
C ASN A 25 -4.18 -5.01 -7.88
N ILE A 26 -4.60 -3.89 -8.46
CA ILE A 26 -5.89 -3.74 -9.10
C ILE A 26 -5.68 -3.68 -10.60
N SER A 27 -6.34 -4.57 -11.33
CA SER A 27 -6.26 -4.64 -12.79
C SER A 27 -7.61 -4.97 -13.43
N GLY A 28 -7.79 -4.59 -14.70
CA GLY A 28 -9.01 -4.79 -15.44
C GLY A 28 -9.77 -3.51 -15.72
N GLY A 29 -11.08 -3.55 -15.81
CA GLY A 29 -11.89 -2.38 -16.11
C GLY A 29 -13.35 -2.54 -15.72
N TYR A 30 -13.95 -1.43 -15.34
CA TYR A 30 -15.40 -1.31 -15.19
C TYR A 30 -16.01 -0.92 -16.53
N ARG A 31 -16.89 -1.76 -17.07
CA ARG A 31 -17.62 -1.46 -18.29
C ARG A 31 -18.84 -0.60 -18.00
N ILE A 32 -18.90 0.54 -18.67
CA ILE A 32 -19.96 1.53 -18.49
C ILE A 32 -20.67 1.70 -19.83
N GLU A 33 -21.98 1.43 -19.87
CA GLU A 33 -22.83 1.59 -21.03
C GLU A 33 -23.60 2.92 -20.98
N ASN A 34 -23.67 3.59 -22.11
CA ASN A 34 -24.61 4.65 -22.35
C ASN A 34 -25.89 4.08 -22.97
N THR A 35 -26.97 4.09 -22.21
CA THR A 35 -28.29 3.60 -22.67
C THR A 35 -29.06 4.62 -23.50
N SER A 36 -28.55 5.85 -23.67
CA SER A 36 -29.14 6.83 -24.57
C SER A 36 -28.96 6.43 -26.04
N THR A 37 -29.97 6.60 -26.84
CA THR A 37 -29.89 6.39 -28.29
C THR A 37 -29.46 7.63 -29.06
N THR A 38 -29.40 8.79 -28.41
CA THR A 38 -29.22 10.08 -29.11
C THR A 38 -28.14 10.99 -28.50
N VAL A 39 -27.79 10.79 -27.22
CA VAL A 39 -26.92 11.71 -26.49
C VAL A 39 -25.68 11.02 -25.99
N THR A 40 -24.52 11.58 -26.30
CA THR A 40 -23.25 11.16 -25.70
C THR A 40 -23.27 11.45 -24.18
N GLN A 41 -22.88 10.48 -23.39
CA GLN A 41 -22.74 10.62 -21.93
C GLN A 41 -21.27 10.82 -21.55
N VAL A 42 -21.04 11.75 -20.64
CA VAL A 42 -19.72 11.97 -20.05
C VAL A 42 -19.75 11.47 -18.61
N VAL A 43 -18.83 10.58 -18.28
CA VAL A 43 -18.72 9.95 -16.97
C VAL A 43 -17.32 10.20 -16.42
N ASP A 44 -17.25 10.87 -15.26
CA ASP A 44 -16.03 10.98 -14.50
C ASP A 44 -15.86 9.71 -13.64
N CYS A 45 -14.75 9.05 -13.81
CA CYS A 45 -14.38 7.83 -13.11
C CYS A 45 -13.11 8.10 -12.31
N GLN A 46 -13.09 7.65 -11.05
CA GLN A 46 -11.91 7.85 -10.22
C GLN A 46 -11.74 6.74 -9.19
N TRP A 47 -10.48 6.51 -8.82
CA TRP A 47 -10.13 5.78 -7.61
C TRP A 47 -9.71 6.76 -6.52
N LEU A 48 -10.20 6.54 -5.32
CA LEU A 48 -9.85 7.31 -4.12
C LEU A 48 -9.02 6.44 -3.18
N TYR A 49 -7.98 7.03 -2.64
CA TYR A 49 -7.22 6.54 -1.49
C TYR A 49 -7.44 7.53 -0.33
N ASN A 50 -8.01 7.07 0.77
CA ASN A 50 -8.38 7.92 1.91
C ASN A 50 -9.14 9.19 1.47
N SER A 51 -10.09 9.04 0.55
CA SER A 51 -10.88 10.12 -0.06
C SER A 51 -10.09 11.07 -0.97
N ILE A 52 -8.83 10.79 -1.27
CA ILE A 52 -7.99 11.58 -2.19
C ILE A 52 -7.93 10.87 -3.54
N PRO A 53 -8.24 11.53 -4.66
CA PRO A 53 -8.13 10.92 -5.98
C PRO A 53 -6.69 10.51 -6.32
N ILE A 54 -6.51 9.24 -6.71
CA ILE A 54 -5.21 8.69 -7.14
C ILE A 54 -5.20 8.28 -8.61
N ALA A 55 -6.37 8.06 -9.19
CA ALA A 55 -6.53 7.81 -10.62
C ALA A 55 -7.85 8.44 -11.06
N VAL A 56 -7.80 9.33 -12.04
CA VAL A 56 -8.98 10.05 -12.57
C VAL A 56 -9.00 9.92 -14.08
N THR A 57 -10.14 9.56 -14.62
CA THR A 57 -10.38 9.43 -16.06
C THR A 57 -11.77 9.94 -16.39
N GLN A 58 -11.92 10.67 -17.47
CA GLN A 58 -13.22 11.04 -18.01
C GLN A 58 -13.49 10.21 -19.26
N LEU A 59 -14.61 9.48 -19.28
CA LEU A 59 -15.09 8.71 -20.40
C LEU A 59 -16.14 9.50 -21.15
N SER A 60 -16.05 9.54 -22.49
CA SER A 60 -17.04 10.15 -23.38
C SER A 60 -17.69 9.04 -24.21
N ILE A 61 -18.83 8.55 -23.75
CA ILE A 61 -19.47 7.35 -24.26
C ILE A 61 -20.55 7.73 -25.28
N PRO A 62 -20.40 7.40 -26.57
CA PRO A 62 -21.41 7.65 -27.61
C PRO A 62 -22.76 7.00 -27.32
N PRO A 63 -23.84 7.42 -28.00
CA PRO A 63 -25.15 6.79 -27.87
C PRO A 63 -25.10 5.29 -28.15
N SER A 64 -25.84 4.51 -27.39
CA SER A 64 -25.96 3.06 -27.51
C SER A 64 -24.63 2.30 -27.59
N SER A 65 -23.64 2.85 -26.87
CA SER A 65 -22.26 2.32 -26.82
C SER A 65 -21.80 2.13 -25.38
N TYR A 66 -20.64 1.54 -25.22
CA TYR A 66 -19.97 1.38 -23.93
C TYR A 66 -18.51 1.82 -24.02
N ASP A 67 -17.92 2.08 -22.87
CA ASP A 67 -16.49 2.30 -22.71
C ASP A 67 -16.03 1.72 -21.37
N ASP A 68 -14.73 1.46 -21.25
CA ASP A 68 -14.15 0.81 -20.10
C ASP A 68 -13.31 1.80 -19.28
N PHE A 69 -13.64 1.96 -18.00
CA PHE A 69 -12.73 2.58 -17.06
C PHE A 69 -11.65 1.57 -16.72
N ALA A 70 -10.56 1.61 -17.49
CA ALA A 70 -9.43 0.74 -17.28
C ALA A 70 -8.67 1.11 -16.00
N THR A 71 -8.37 0.09 -15.20
CA THR A 71 -7.61 0.23 -13.96
C THR A 71 -6.39 -0.68 -14.01
N ASN A 72 -5.22 -0.12 -13.71
CA ASN A 72 -3.98 -0.89 -13.55
C ASN A 72 -3.04 -0.10 -12.63
N PHE A 73 -3.14 -0.36 -11.34
CA PHE A 73 -2.26 0.28 -10.37
C PHE A 73 -2.05 -0.60 -9.13
N ASN A 74 -1.01 -0.28 -8.39
CA ASN A 74 -0.68 -0.91 -7.12
C ASN A 74 -0.76 0.14 -6.00
N GLN A 75 -1.39 -0.23 -4.89
CA GLN A 75 -1.48 0.62 -3.70
C GLN A 75 -1.14 -0.19 -2.45
N ILE A 76 -0.23 0.33 -1.64
CA ILE A 76 0.05 -0.22 -0.32
C ILE A 76 -0.80 0.56 0.69
N LEU A 77 -1.48 -0.17 1.56
CA LEU A 77 -2.37 0.37 2.57
C LEU A 77 -1.85 0.04 3.97
N LEU A 78 -2.06 0.96 4.88
CA LEU A 78 -1.93 0.76 6.32
C LEU A 78 -3.30 0.42 6.93
N THR A 79 -3.32 -0.14 8.11
CA THR A 79 -4.56 -0.45 8.84
C THR A 79 -5.47 0.76 8.92
N GLY A 80 -6.70 0.62 8.45
CA GLY A 80 -7.70 1.68 8.41
C GLY A 80 -7.69 2.53 7.14
N ASP A 81 -6.69 2.41 6.28
CA ASP A 81 -6.69 3.06 4.97
C ASP A 81 -7.80 2.51 4.09
N THR A 82 -8.31 3.36 3.20
CA THR A 82 -9.45 3.03 2.34
C THR A 82 -9.16 3.21 0.86
N LEU A 83 -9.72 2.31 0.05
CA LEU A 83 -9.80 2.43 -1.41
C LEU A 83 -11.26 2.41 -1.85
N GLN A 84 -11.61 3.29 -2.80
CA GLN A 84 -12.96 3.37 -3.34
C GLN A 84 -12.93 3.74 -4.82
N ALA A 85 -13.68 3.00 -5.64
CA ALA A 85 -13.99 3.42 -7.00
C ALA A 85 -15.24 4.31 -6.99
N GLN A 86 -15.20 5.44 -7.67
CA GLN A 86 -16.35 6.34 -7.80
C GLN A 86 -16.62 6.70 -9.26
N PHE A 87 -17.89 6.85 -9.58
CA PHE A 87 -18.39 7.18 -10.90
C PHE A 87 -19.41 8.31 -10.81
N LYS A 88 -19.24 9.32 -11.62
CA LYS A 88 -20.15 10.47 -11.67
C LYS A 88 -20.49 10.81 -13.11
N ARG A 89 -21.77 10.81 -13.43
CA ARG A 89 -22.24 11.31 -14.71
C ARG A 89 -22.17 12.84 -14.72
N ASN A 90 -21.52 13.39 -15.74
CA ASN A 90 -21.25 14.84 -15.84
C ASN A 90 -22.31 15.61 -16.67
N ASN A 91 -23.32 14.92 -17.20
CA ASN A 91 -24.39 15.56 -17.97
C ASN A 91 -25.70 15.59 -17.16
N PRO A 92 -25.98 16.65 -16.36
CA PRO A 92 -27.11 16.68 -15.42
C PRO A 92 -28.48 16.83 -16.11
N PHE A 93 -28.52 17.27 -17.38
CA PHE A 93 -29.76 17.58 -18.09
C PHE A 93 -30.30 16.45 -18.95
N SER A 94 -29.59 15.32 -19.03
CA SER A 94 -30.04 14.16 -19.78
C SER A 94 -30.84 13.22 -18.91
N THR A 95 -32.02 12.79 -19.40
CA THR A 95 -32.80 11.70 -18.80
C THR A 95 -32.20 10.33 -19.05
N ALA A 96 -31.20 10.26 -19.93
CA ALA A 96 -30.51 9.01 -20.25
C ALA A 96 -29.71 8.52 -19.05
N THR A 97 -29.65 7.21 -18.88
CA THR A 97 -28.94 6.53 -17.82
C THR A 97 -27.63 5.95 -18.33
N VAL A 98 -26.63 5.93 -17.46
CA VAL A 98 -25.47 5.06 -17.60
C VAL A 98 -25.68 3.82 -16.76
N ARG A 99 -25.21 2.68 -17.24
CA ARG A 99 -25.33 1.41 -16.55
C ARG A 99 -23.96 0.76 -16.46
N MET A 100 -23.62 0.25 -15.29
CA MET A 100 -22.47 -0.66 -15.14
C MET A 100 -22.92 -2.09 -15.31
N TYR A 101 -22.13 -2.87 -16.03
CA TYR A 101 -22.39 -4.28 -16.21
C TYR A 101 -21.82 -5.10 -15.06
N GLU A 102 -22.64 -5.98 -14.53
CA GLU A 102 -22.22 -7.00 -13.59
C GLU A 102 -21.55 -8.18 -14.31
N ASP A 103 -20.86 -9.02 -13.55
CA ASP A 103 -20.11 -10.18 -14.03
C ASP A 103 -20.95 -11.22 -14.80
N SER A 104 -22.25 -11.25 -14.59
CA SER A 104 -23.16 -12.22 -15.20
C SER A 104 -23.71 -11.83 -16.57
N ILE A 105 -23.43 -10.62 -17.07
CA ILE A 105 -23.96 -10.08 -18.30
C ILE A 105 -22.82 -9.76 -19.26
N THR A 106 -22.88 -10.28 -20.48
CA THR A 106 -21.90 -9.98 -21.54
C THR A 106 -22.31 -8.70 -22.28
N PRO A 107 -21.44 -7.70 -22.45
CA PRO A 107 -20.04 -7.61 -22.02
C PRO A 107 -19.89 -7.25 -20.52
N THR A 108 -18.99 -7.90 -19.82
CA THR A 108 -18.82 -7.78 -18.37
C THR A 108 -17.75 -6.78 -17.97
N SER A 109 -17.96 -6.12 -16.81
CA SER A 109 -16.84 -5.51 -16.06
C SER A 109 -15.90 -6.61 -15.56
N ASN A 110 -14.60 -6.38 -15.69
CA ASN A 110 -13.58 -7.35 -15.31
C ASN A 110 -12.51 -6.65 -14.46
N VAL A 111 -12.79 -6.48 -13.17
CA VAL A 111 -11.82 -5.92 -12.22
C VAL A 111 -11.34 -7.03 -11.30
N THR A 112 -10.04 -7.23 -11.27
CA THR A 112 -9.37 -8.22 -10.43
C THR A 112 -8.61 -7.52 -9.31
N PHE A 113 -8.80 -7.99 -8.10
CA PHE A 113 -8.08 -7.56 -6.92
C PHE A 113 -7.18 -8.70 -6.46
N ASN A 114 -5.87 -8.49 -6.51
CA ASN A 114 -4.90 -9.36 -5.88
C ASN A 114 -4.35 -8.66 -4.65
N VAL A 115 -4.59 -9.21 -3.48
CA VAL A 115 -4.14 -8.64 -2.20
C VAL A 115 -2.99 -9.48 -1.68
N ASN A 116 -1.84 -8.86 -1.50
CA ASN A 116 -0.67 -9.46 -0.88
C ASN A 116 -0.33 -8.68 0.39
N THR A 117 -0.10 -9.37 1.48
CA THR A 117 0.40 -8.71 2.69
C THR A 117 1.92 -8.69 2.66
N ILE A 118 2.51 -7.50 2.59
CA ILE A 118 3.94 -7.31 2.75
C ILE A 118 4.21 -7.16 4.24
N ALA A 119 4.40 -8.28 4.93
CA ALA A 119 4.83 -8.25 6.33
C ALA A 119 6.29 -7.84 6.41
N ILE A 120 6.57 -6.55 6.53
CA ILE A 120 7.89 -6.08 6.92
C ILE A 120 7.99 -6.26 8.43
N THR A 121 8.41 -7.45 8.86
CA THR A 121 8.70 -7.67 10.27
C THR A 121 9.96 -6.90 10.66
N THR A 122 10.07 -6.47 11.92
CA THR A 122 11.28 -5.85 12.46
C THR A 122 12.52 -6.71 12.16
N ASN A 123 12.38 -8.02 12.16
CA ASN A 123 13.46 -8.95 11.81
C ASN A 123 13.88 -8.83 10.33
N ILE A 124 12.95 -8.72 9.40
CA ILE A 124 13.26 -8.55 7.96
C ILE A 124 13.93 -7.19 7.74
N LEU A 125 13.41 -6.12 8.36
CA LEU A 125 14.00 -4.80 8.29
C LEU A 125 15.44 -4.80 8.84
N LEU A 126 15.64 -5.39 10.01
CA LEU A 126 16.98 -5.52 10.63
C LEU A 126 17.92 -6.37 9.79
N GLN A 127 17.43 -7.47 9.18
CA GLN A 127 18.23 -8.28 8.27
C GLN A 127 18.61 -7.52 7.01
N THR A 128 17.68 -6.76 6.42
CA THR A 128 17.93 -5.96 5.22
C THR A 128 18.92 -4.82 5.50
N LEU A 129 18.75 -4.11 6.63
CA LEU A 129 19.66 -3.03 7.03
C LEU A 129 21.04 -3.53 7.41
N ARG A 130 21.12 -4.71 8.04
CA ARG A 130 22.40 -5.33 8.43
C ARG A 130 23.12 -5.96 7.25
N GLY A 131 22.37 -6.38 6.19
CA GLY A 131 22.92 -7.17 5.11
C GLY A 131 23.51 -8.48 5.62
N GLU A 132 24.66 -8.89 5.09
CA GLU A 132 25.39 -10.08 5.54
C GLU A 132 26.31 -9.83 6.73
N LEU A 133 26.31 -8.62 7.30
CA LEU A 133 27.15 -8.31 8.46
C LEU A 133 26.71 -9.14 9.66
N GLY A 134 27.60 -9.94 10.22
CA GLY A 134 27.39 -10.66 11.47
C GLY A 134 27.20 -9.68 12.63
N GLN A 135 26.46 -10.10 13.67
CA GLN A 135 26.23 -9.24 14.87
C GLN A 135 27.55 -8.75 15.48
N TRP A 136 28.57 -9.62 15.49
CA TRP A 136 29.89 -9.31 15.99
C TRP A 136 30.62 -8.28 15.12
N GLU A 137 30.50 -8.36 13.82
CA GLU A 137 31.11 -7.42 12.87
C GLU A 137 30.50 -6.02 13.01
N PHE A 138 29.15 -5.97 13.17
CA PHE A 138 28.43 -4.73 13.44
C PHE A 138 28.89 -4.11 14.78
N LEU A 139 28.99 -4.93 15.83
CA LEU A 139 29.44 -4.47 17.13
C LEU A 139 30.89 -3.95 17.10
N LYS A 140 31.79 -4.65 16.42
CA LYS A 140 33.17 -4.19 16.18
C LYS A 140 33.17 -2.83 15.46
N GLY A 141 32.33 -2.65 14.44
CA GLY A 141 32.20 -1.38 13.74
C GLY A 141 31.84 -0.24 14.66
N LEU A 142 30.87 -0.43 15.55
CA LEU A 142 30.48 0.56 16.58
C LEU A 142 31.63 0.83 17.56
N MET A 143 32.27 -0.22 18.07
CA MET A 143 33.41 -0.08 18.97
C MET A 143 34.52 0.75 18.34
N THR A 144 34.83 0.49 17.07
CA THR A 144 35.87 1.25 16.35
C THR A 144 35.43 2.70 16.12
N MET A 145 34.17 2.94 15.72
CA MET A 145 33.65 4.28 15.45
C MET A 145 33.67 5.19 16.69
N PHE A 146 33.34 4.63 17.84
CA PHE A 146 33.24 5.39 19.10
C PHE A 146 34.47 5.19 20.02
N ASN A 147 35.52 4.52 19.51
CA ASN A 147 36.72 4.21 20.27
C ASN A 147 36.41 3.54 21.62
N LEU A 148 35.55 2.51 21.57
CA LEU A 148 35.14 1.76 22.74
C LEU A 148 36.02 0.54 22.95
N VAL A 149 36.21 0.16 24.21
CA VAL A 149 36.86 -1.08 24.63
C VAL A 149 35.91 -1.93 25.44
N THR A 150 36.17 -3.22 25.44
CA THR A 150 35.44 -4.17 26.28
C THR A 150 36.20 -4.46 27.53
N ILE A 151 35.53 -4.39 28.68
CA ILE A 151 36.08 -4.76 29.98
C ILE A 151 35.15 -5.75 30.68
N PRO A 152 35.68 -6.71 31.46
CA PRO A 152 34.85 -7.58 32.27
C PRO A 152 34.08 -6.78 33.34
N ASP A 153 32.85 -7.19 33.63
CA ASP A 153 32.11 -6.65 34.76
C ASP A 153 32.56 -7.38 36.04
N GLU A 154 33.21 -6.66 36.96
CA GLU A 154 33.71 -7.23 38.22
C GLU A 154 32.59 -7.82 39.10
N ASN A 155 31.37 -7.26 39.00
CA ASN A 155 30.23 -7.70 39.79
C ASN A 155 29.47 -8.89 39.14
N ASN A 156 29.61 -9.09 37.81
CA ASN A 156 28.96 -10.17 37.10
C ASN A 156 29.85 -10.66 35.95
N PRO A 157 30.56 -11.83 36.13
CA PRO A 157 31.53 -12.31 35.16
C PRO A 157 30.93 -12.69 33.80
N ASN A 158 29.59 -12.82 33.70
CA ASN A 158 28.90 -13.11 32.47
C ASN A 158 28.54 -11.84 31.67
N ASN A 159 28.79 -10.67 32.22
CA ASN A 159 28.56 -9.40 31.56
C ASN A 159 29.86 -8.80 31.02
N ILE A 160 29.75 -8.13 29.89
CA ILE A 160 30.81 -7.34 29.28
C ILE A 160 30.34 -5.88 29.27
N LYS A 161 31.17 -4.97 29.79
CA LYS A 161 30.95 -3.54 29.70
C LYS A 161 31.66 -2.98 28.47
N PHE A 162 31.06 -1.99 27.87
CA PHE A 162 31.67 -1.17 26.80
C PHE A 162 31.89 0.21 27.32
N GLU A 163 33.14 0.63 27.32
CA GLU A 163 33.53 1.94 27.85
C GLU A 163 34.47 2.67 26.88
N PRO A 164 34.45 4.02 26.86
CA PRO A 164 35.40 4.78 26.06
C PRO A 164 36.83 4.46 26.44
N TYR A 165 37.70 4.28 25.45
CA TYR A 165 39.14 4.02 25.67
C TYR A 165 39.78 5.03 26.58
N VAL A 166 39.41 6.31 26.44
CA VAL A 166 39.91 7.42 27.26
C VAL A 166 39.60 7.22 28.73
N ASP A 167 38.42 6.74 29.07
CA ASP A 167 37.99 6.56 30.45
C ASP A 167 38.72 5.39 31.14
N VAL A 168 38.95 4.32 30.36
CA VAL A 168 39.62 3.12 30.90
C VAL A 168 41.12 3.27 31.04
N PHE A 169 41.80 3.85 30.04
CA PHE A 169 43.25 3.84 29.97
C PHE A 169 43.92 5.20 30.25
N ILE A 170 43.18 6.31 30.18
CA ILE A 170 43.74 7.63 30.38
C ILE A 170 43.26 8.25 31.71
N ASN A 171 41.96 8.24 31.95
CA ASN A 171 41.42 8.87 33.18
C ASN A 171 41.63 8.02 34.44
N ASN A 172 41.74 6.68 34.32
CA ASN A 172 42.05 5.82 35.48
C ASN A 172 43.49 5.84 35.94
N THR A 173 44.39 6.47 35.20
CA THR A 173 45.82 6.63 35.62
C THR A 173 46.07 7.91 36.41
N ALA A 174 45.04 8.70 36.73
CA ALA A 174 45.13 9.96 37.48
C ALA A 174 44.69 9.84 38.96
N GLY A 175 44.74 8.58 39.54
CA GLY A 175 44.46 8.32 40.95
C GLY A 175 45.71 7.95 41.75
#